data_d7038f4f13e64648c5a2fa92e790c7d1
#
_entry.id   d7038f4f13e64648c5a2fa92e790c7d1
#
_cell.length_a   1.000
_cell.length_b   1.000
_cell.length_c   1.000
_cell.angle_alpha   90.00
_cell.angle_beta   90.00
_cell.angle_gamma   90.00
#
_symmetry.space_group_name_H-M   'P 1'
#
loop_
_entity.id
_entity.type
_entity.pdbx_description
1 polymer ?
#
loop_
_entity_poly.entity_id
_entity_poly.type
_entity_poly.pdbx_seq_one_letter_code
_entity_poly.pdbx_strand_id
1 'polypeptide(L)'
;MSLAPPPFGPEWKNWGERLVDHLNRIRSKLVFKQTADSANEDGIILYDNINKYPVISVDGEYRQIVLADGHGDFTISSDFTYTAADTTYELTFTAGANNDGLTLTGSQIAFDKPGYYLVSFSVQIFSSSSSTLEFVFWPKINGSNLAGSTIRTALHGNSETTVVSRAVIIHANANDYLEVATACDSTNGSLKAFAANGISDEPACPAATLTIIRFHR
;
A
#
# COMPACT_ATOMS: atom_id res chain seq x y z
N MET A 1 -33.79 -11.01 -1.16
CA MET A 1 -34.94 -11.80 -1.59
C MET A 1 -34.50 -12.79 -2.64
N SER A 2 -34.65 -14.10 -2.41
CA SER A 2 -34.44 -15.12 -3.44
C SER A 2 -35.73 -15.29 -4.24
N LEU A 3 -35.62 -15.32 -5.57
CA LEU A 3 -36.71 -15.70 -6.43
C LEU A 3 -36.99 -17.21 -6.27
N ALA A 4 -38.26 -17.59 -6.05
CA ALA A 4 -38.62 -18.98 -6.09
C ALA A 4 -38.36 -19.58 -7.49
N PRO A 5 -38.01 -20.86 -7.62
CA PRO A 5 -37.81 -21.50 -8.91
C PRO A 5 -39.08 -21.41 -9.77
N PRO A 6 -38.97 -21.45 -11.11
CA PRO A 6 -40.12 -21.34 -11.98
C PRO A 6 -41.13 -22.49 -11.72
N PRO A 7 -42.44 -22.20 -11.64
CA PRO A 7 -43.43 -23.22 -11.51
C PRO A 7 -43.60 -24.03 -12.81
N PHE A 8 -43.88 -25.31 -12.69
CA PHE A 8 -44.22 -26.14 -13.84
C PHE A 8 -45.69 -25.89 -14.22
N GLY A 9 -45.97 -25.51 -15.48
CA GLY A 9 -47.31 -25.32 -15.98
C GLY A 9 -47.62 -23.87 -16.45
N PRO A 10 -48.92 -23.53 -16.60
CA PRO A 10 -49.34 -22.23 -17.17
C PRO A 10 -48.96 -21.00 -16.35
N GLU A 11 -48.48 -21.18 -15.12
CA GLU A 11 -48.06 -20.08 -14.24
C GLU A 11 -46.61 -19.56 -14.58
N TRP A 12 -45.93 -20.24 -15.47
CA TRP A 12 -44.56 -19.85 -15.82
C TRP A 12 -44.48 -18.45 -16.45
N LYS A 13 -45.56 -18.03 -17.13
CA LYS A 13 -45.70 -16.70 -17.71
C LYS A 13 -45.62 -15.60 -16.63
N ASN A 14 -46.39 -15.78 -15.58
CA ASN A 14 -46.40 -14.86 -14.43
C ASN A 14 -45.07 -14.86 -13.67
N TRP A 15 -44.36 -16.00 -13.67
CA TRP A 15 -43.03 -16.09 -13.10
C TRP A 15 -42.03 -15.32 -13.96
N GLY A 16 -42.13 -15.45 -15.30
CA GLY A 16 -41.27 -14.72 -16.25
C GLY A 16 -41.46 -13.20 -16.13
N GLU A 17 -42.70 -12.73 -16.01
CA GLU A 17 -43.01 -11.31 -15.81
C GLU A 17 -42.38 -10.79 -14.50
N ARG A 18 -42.51 -11.52 -13.40
CA ARG A 18 -41.88 -11.18 -12.09
C ARG A 18 -40.34 -11.19 -12.16
N LEU A 19 -39.77 -12.09 -12.95
CA LEU A 19 -38.32 -12.12 -13.18
C LEU A 19 -37.86 -10.87 -13.95
N VAL A 20 -38.58 -10.50 -15.02
CA VAL A 20 -38.30 -9.28 -15.80
C VAL A 20 -38.44 -8.05 -14.91
N ASP A 21 -39.47 -7.95 -14.08
CA ASP A 21 -39.63 -6.84 -13.14
C ASP A 21 -38.49 -6.78 -12.12
N HIS A 22 -38.03 -7.94 -11.64
CA HIS A 22 -36.91 -8.02 -10.72
C HIS A 22 -35.60 -7.61 -11.37
N LEU A 23 -35.36 -8.07 -12.60
CA LEU A 23 -34.19 -7.67 -13.40
C LEU A 23 -34.23 -6.18 -13.75
N ASN A 24 -35.41 -5.64 -14.09
CA ASN A 24 -35.57 -4.22 -14.33
C ASN A 24 -35.34 -3.36 -13.07
N ARG A 25 -35.74 -3.85 -11.88
CA ARG A 25 -35.42 -3.19 -10.62
C ARG A 25 -33.92 -3.24 -10.31
N ILE A 26 -33.25 -4.35 -10.59
CA ILE A 26 -31.81 -4.46 -10.46
C ILE A 26 -31.14 -3.50 -11.47
N ARG A 27 -31.59 -3.51 -12.73
CA ARG A 27 -31.08 -2.63 -13.78
C ARG A 27 -31.32 -1.15 -13.45
N SER A 28 -32.46 -0.78 -12.89
CA SER A 28 -32.74 0.62 -12.50
C SER A 28 -31.87 1.07 -11.32
N LYS A 29 -31.43 0.15 -10.46
CA LYS A 29 -30.46 0.42 -9.37
C LYS A 29 -29.00 0.44 -9.84
N LEU A 30 -28.70 -0.16 -11.01
CA LEU A 30 -27.39 -0.14 -11.67
C LEU A 30 -27.30 0.91 -12.77
N VAL A 31 -28.23 1.86 -12.84
CA VAL A 31 -28.17 2.93 -13.84
C VAL A 31 -27.01 3.85 -13.51
N PHE A 32 -26.03 3.91 -14.42
CA PHE A 32 -25.02 4.94 -14.44
C PHE A 32 -25.67 6.29 -14.79
N LYS A 33 -26.20 6.98 -13.80
CA LYS A 33 -26.70 8.35 -13.98
C LYS A 33 -25.52 9.30 -14.03
N GLN A 34 -25.61 10.33 -14.89
CA GLN A 34 -24.71 11.47 -14.82
C GLN A 34 -25.04 12.30 -13.57
N THR A 35 -24.03 12.63 -12.81
CA THR A 35 -24.10 13.19 -11.48
C THR A 35 -24.53 14.66 -11.44
N ALA A 36 -25.79 14.93 -11.63
CA ALA A 36 -26.34 16.23 -11.24
C ALA A 36 -27.45 16.11 -10.17
N ASP A 37 -27.84 14.89 -9.83
CA ASP A 37 -28.94 14.65 -8.88
C ASP A 37 -28.39 14.38 -7.47
N SER A 38 -29.05 14.96 -6.46
CA SER A 38 -28.81 14.63 -5.06
C SER A 38 -28.96 13.13 -4.82
N ALA A 39 -28.16 12.57 -3.93
CA ALA A 39 -28.24 11.16 -3.51
C ALA A 39 -29.54 10.95 -2.68
N ASN A 40 -30.66 10.71 -3.36
CA ASN A 40 -31.97 10.55 -2.70
C ASN A 40 -32.20 9.18 -2.09
N GLU A 41 -31.38 8.19 -2.40
CA GLU A 41 -31.48 6.81 -1.89
C GLU A 41 -30.09 6.26 -1.58
N ASP A 42 -29.94 5.62 -0.43
CA ASP A 42 -28.68 4.98 -0.05
C ASP A 42 -28.41 3.69 -0.83
N GLY A 43 -27.14 3.41 -1.04
CA GLY A 43 -26.67 2.19 -1.70
C GLY A 43 -26.74 2.21 -3.23
N ILE A 44 -27.05 3.34 -3.86
CA ILE A 44 -26.97 3.47 -5.31
C ILE A 44 -25.51 3.63 -5.72
N ILE A 45 -25.05 2.76 -6.63
CA ILE A 45 -23.73 2.86 -7.22
C ILE A 45 -23.85 3.59 -8.55
N LEU A 46 -23.13 4.69 -8.70
CA LEU A 46 -23.06 5.52 -9.91
C LEU A 46 -21.62 5.64 -10.39
N TYR A 47 -21.48 6.11 -11.63
CA TYR A 47 -20.18 6.50 -12.16
C TYR A 47 -20.11 8.03 -12.28
N ASP A 48 -19.18 8.66 -11.55
CA ASP A 48 -18.92 10.09 -11.68
C ASP A 48 -18.15 10.37 -12.98
N ASN A 49 -18.85 10.88 -13.98
CA ASN A 49 -18.27 11.17 -15.28
C ASN A 49 -17.32 12.36 -15.30
N ILE A 50 -17.36 13.22 -14.29
CA ILE A 50 -16.48 14.39 -14.16
C ILE A 50 -15.14 13.93 -13.60
N ASN A 51 -15.18 13.21 -12.49
CA ASN A 51 -13.97 12.76 -11.77
C ASN A 51 -13.50 11.37 -12.19
N LYS A 52 -14.28 10.67 -13.04
CA LYS A 52 -13.92 9.36 -13.63
C LYS A 52 -13.76 8.19 -12.63
N TYR A 53 -14.61 8.13 -11.61
CA TYR A 53 -14.63 7.03 -10.65
C TYR A 53 -16.05 6.60 -10.24
N PRO A 54 -16.23 5.36 -9.76
CA PRO A 54 -17.49 4.91 -9.21
C PRO A 54 -17.73 5.56 -7.83
N VAL A 55 -18.98 5.93 -7.55
CA VAL A 55 -19.43 6.48 -6.28
C VAL A 55 -20.59 5.67 -5.74
N ILE A 56 -20.76 5.66 -4.43
CA ILE A 56 -21.92 5.08 -3.74
C ILE A 56 -22.60 6.19 -2.96
N SER A 57 -23.93 6.21 -2.98
CA SER A 57 -24.70 7.11 -2.13
C SER A 57 -24.81 6.55 -0.69
N VAL A 58 -24.44 7.36 0.29
CA VAL A 58 -24.52 7.05 1.72
C VAL A 58 -24.95 8.32 2.45
N ASP A 59 -26.00 8.24 3.24
CA ASP A 59 -26.53 9.36 4.05
C ASP A 59 -26.80 10.65 3.23
N GLY A 60 -27.33 10.49 2.02
CA GLY A 60 -27.65 11.62 1.13
C GLY A 60 -26.45 12.23 0.38
N GLU A 61 -25.26 11.67 0.52
CA GLU A 61 -24.03 12.12 -0.15
C GLU A 61 -23.48 11.02 -1.06
N TYR A 62 -22.84 11.43 -2.16
CA TYR A 62 -22.05 10.52 -2.99
C TYR A 62 -20.63 10.40 -2.43
N ARG A 63 -20.28 9.19 -2.03
CA ARG A 63 -18.93 8.83 -1.60
C ARG A 63 -18.25 7.97 -2.65
N GLN A 64 -17.03 8.30 -2.94
CA GLN A 64 -16.24 7.54 -3.89
C GLN A 64 -16.05 6.11 -3.42
N ILE A 65 -16.24 5.14 -4.33
CA ILE A 65 -15.77 3.78 -4.11
C ILE A 65 -14.28 3.77 -4.38
N VAL A 66 -13.49 3.66 -3.31
CA VAL A 66 -12.04 3.57 -3.40
C VAL A 66 -11.69 2.19 -3.95
N LEU A 67 -11.37 2.14 -5.21
CA LEU A 67 -10.56 1.06 -5.75
C LEU A 67 -9.12 1.47 -5.45
N ALA A 68 -8.36 0.64 -4.77
CA ALA A 68 -6.95 0.90 -4.50
C ALA A 68 -6.22 0.97 -5.85
N ASP A 69 -6.05 2.19 -6.38
CA ASP A 69 -5.29 2.47 -7.57
C ASP A 69 -3.95 3.11 -7.19
N GLY A 70 -2.93 2.36 -7.16
CA GLY A 70 -1.59 2.78 -6.76
C GLY A 70 -1.12 2.05 -5.52
N HIS A 71 -0.35 1.04 -5.75
CA HIS A 71 0.31 0.25 -4.71
C HIS A 71 1.64 -0.26 -5.24
N GLY A 72 2.52 -0.56 -4.32
CA GLY A 72 3.79 -1.17 -4.68
C GLY A 72 4.43 -1.81 -3.47
N ASP A 73 5.18 -2.87 -3.79
CA ASP A 73 6.00 -3.59 -2.86
C ASP A 73 7.45 -3.64 -3.34
N PHE A 74 8.36 -3.36 -2.43
CA PHE A 74 9.78 -3.20 -2.72
C PHE A 74 10.59 -3.93 -1.64
N THR A 75 11.69 -4.56 -2.05
CA THR A 75 12.51 -5.37 -1.13
C THR A 75 14.00 -5.10 -1.32
N ILE A 76 14.78 -5.34 -0.26
CA ILE A 76 16.22 -5.51 -0.31
C ILE A 76 16.50 -6.96 0.07
N SER A 77 16.84 -7.78 -0.92
CA SER A 77 16.97 -9.24 -0.75
C SER A 77 18.37 -9.69 -0.33
N SER A 78 19.33 -8.76 -0.25
CA SER A 78 20.72 -9.01 0.17
C SER A 78 21.07 -8.15 1.38
N ASP A 79 22.16 -8.50 2.06
CA ASP A 79 22.70 -7.69 3.14
C ASP A 79 23.06 -6.29 2.64
N PHE A 80 22.77 -5.26 3.45
CA PHE A 80 23.28 -3.92 3.27
C PHE A 80 24.25 -3.60 4.40
N THR A 81 25.44 -3.12 4.08
CA THR A 81 26.49 -2.79 5.06
C THR A 81 26.80 -1.31 5.07
N TYR A 82 26.96 -0.74 6.26
CA TYR A 82 27.43 0.64 6.42
C TYR A 82 28.94 0.68 6.24
N THR A 83 29.43 1.46 5.27
CA THR A 83 30.86 1.59 4.98
C THR A 83 31.54 2.73 5.75
N ALA A 84 30.76 3.63 6.35
CA ALA A 84 31.22 4.69 7.24
C ALA A 84 30.20 4.92 8.37
N ALA A 85 30.70 5.20 9.58
CA ALA A 85 29.88 5.58 10.72
C ALA A 85 29.25 6.97 10.50
N ASP A 86 28.09 7.22 11.10
CA ASP A 86 27.36 8.50 11.09
C ASP A 86 27.10 9.08 9.69
N THR A 87 27.12 8.21 8.67
CA THR A 87 26.91 8.60 7.28
C THR A 87 25.50 8.20 6.84
N THR A 88 24.83 9.10 6.14
CA THR A 88 23.50 8.84 5.55
C THR A 88 23.65 8.03 4.27
N TYR A 89 22.83 7.00 4.16
CA TYR A 89 22.67 6.16 2.97
C TYR A 89 21.19 6.14 2.56
N GLU A 90 20.91 6.27 1.29
CA GLU A 90 19.61 6.00 0.71
C GLU A 90 19.51 4.51 0.34
N LEU A 91 18.48 3.83 0.86
CA LEU A 91 18.27 2.41 0.60
C LEU A 91 17.82 2.18 -0.84
N THR A 92 18.50 1.30 -1.55
CA THR A 92 18.15 0.90 -2.91
C THR A 92 17.34 -0.38 -2.87
N PHE A 93 16.08 -0.28 -3.27
CA PHE A 93 15.15 -1.40 -3.30
C PHE A 93 15.11 -2.06 -4.68
N THR A 94 14.53 -3.26 -4.72
CA THR A 94 14.08 -3.93 -5.92
C THR A 94 12.56 -3.94 -5.91
N ALA A 95 11.94 -3.58 -7.02
CA ALA A 95 10.49 -3.59 -7.17
C ALA A 95 9.97 -5.03 -7.22
N GLY A 96 8.90 -5.31 -6.48
CA GLY A 96 8.15 -6.54 -6.59
C GLY A 96 7.33 -6.63 -7.88
N ALA A 97 6.62 -7.73 -8.08
CA ALA A 97 5.86 -7.98 -9.30
C ALA A 97 4.56 -7.14 -9.40
N ASN A 98 4.05 -6.64 -8.27
CA ASN A 98 2.76 -5.98 -8.18
C ASN A 98 2.93 -4.49 -7.86
N ASN A 99 3.37 -3.72 -8.85
CA ASN A 99 3.47 -2.26 -8.72
C ASN A 99 2.53 -1.58 -9.71
N ASP A 100 1.69 -0.69 -9.23
CA ASP A 100 0.81 0.16 -10.01
C ASP A 100 0.93 1.62 -9.56
N GLY A 101 1.14 2.52 -10.50
CA GLY A 101 1.25 3.94 -10.24
C GLY A 101 2.48 4.37 -9.43
N LEU A 102 3.53 3.53 -9.39
CA LEU A 102 4.81 3.80 -8.73
C LEU A 102 5.97 3.35 -9.63
N THR A 103 6.95 4.23 -9.81
CA THR A 103 8.13 3.95 -10.65
C THR A 103 9.41 4.01 -9.83
N LEU A 104 10.17 2.90 -9.78
CA LEU A 104 11.46 2.81 -9.08
C LEU A 104 12.61 3.17 -10.02
N THR A 105 13.46 4.11 -9.59
CA THR A 105 14.72 4.48 -10.27
C THR A 105 15.82 4.69 -9.23
N GLY A 106 16.76 3.77 -9.15
CA GLY A 106 17.81 3.79 -8.12
C GLY A 106 17.20 3.64 -6.71
N SER A 107 17.42 4.63 -5.84
CA SER A 107 16.81 4.72 -4.50
C SER A 107 15.45 5.42 -4.48
N GLN A 108 15.02 5.99 -5.61
CA GLN A 108 13.87 6.86 -5.72
C GLN A 108 12.63 6.10 -6.22
N ILE A 109 11.53 6.23 -5.51
CA ILE A 109 10.23 5.68 -5.88
C ILE A 109 9.32 6.86 -6.20
N ALA A 110 9.11 7.12 -7.48
CA ALA A 110 8.28 8.21 -7.98
C ALA A 110 6.78 7.82 -7.92
N PHE A 111 5.94 8.80 -7.60
CA PHE A 111 4.49 8.68 -7.57
C PHE A 111 3.92 9.17 -8.90
N ASP A 112 3.22 8.32 -9.64
CA ASP A 112 2.63 8.69 -10.93
C ASP A 112 1.39 9.59 -10.78
N LYS A 113 0.73 9.51 -9.61
CA LYS A 113 -0.51 10.24 -9.33
C LYS A 113 -0.42 11.02 -8.01
N PRO A 114 -1.08 12.18 -7.90
CA PRO A 114 -1.17 12.89 -6.64
C PRO A 114 -2.11 12.17 -5.67
N GLY A 115 -1.86 12.27 -4.35
CA GLY A 115 -2.74 11.68 -3.34
C GLY A 115 -2.09 11.48 -1.99
N TYR A 116 -2.83 10.83 -1.10
CA TYR A 116 -2.32 10.36 0.18
C TYR A 116 -1.85 8.91 0.03
N TYR A 117 -0.70 8.62 0.60
CA TYR A 117 -0.08 7.32 0.54
C TYR A 117 0.28 6.82 1.94
N LEU A 118 -0.09 5.59 2.26
CA LEU A 118 0.51 4.85 3.37
C LEU A 118 1.84 4.30 2.90
N VAL A 119 2.89 4.69 3.58
CA VAL A 119 4.25 4.17 3.40
C VAL A 119 4.58 3.36 4.64
N SER A 120 4.79 2.06 4.49
CA SER A 120 5.19 1.16 5.57
C SER A 120 6.49 0.49 5.22
N PHE A 121 7.52 0.67 6.03
CA PHE A 121 8.78 -0.04 5.85
C PHE A 121 9.14 -0.86 7.08
N SER A 122 9.82 -1.98 6.85
CA SER A 122 10.34 -2.88 7.84
C SER A 122 11.75 -3.28 7.47
N VAL A 123 12.66 -3.22 8.42
CA VAL A 123 14.08 -3.53 8.21
C VAL A 123 14.59 -4.47 9.29
N GLN A 124 15.41 -5.44 8.89
CA GLN A 124 16.11 -6.34 9.79
C GLN A 124 17.51 -5.80 10.05
N ILE A 125 17.74 -5.28 11.24
CA ILE A 125 19.04 -4.76 11.64
C ILE A 125 19.85 -5.84 12.35
N PHE A 126 21.16 -5.80 12.16
CA PHE A 126 22.11 -6.75 12.73
C PHE A 126 23.36 -6.03 13.25
N SER A 127 23.88 -6.49 14.38
CA SER A 127 25.13 -6.03 14.98
C SER A 127 26.18 -7.14 14.98
N SER A 128 27.36 -6.86 14.48
CA SER A 128 28.55 -7.71 14.64
C SER A 128 29.50 -7.21 15.76
N SER A 129 29.04 -6.27 16.60
CA SER A 129 29.81 -5.66 17.69
C SER A 129 29.27 -6.08 19.04
N SER A 130 30.16 -6.18 20.03
CA SER A 130 29.76 -6.29 21.45
C SER A 130 29.38 -4.95 22.08
N SER A 131 29.64 -3.84 21.42
CA SER A 131 29.22 -2.49 21.84
C SER A 131 27.82 -2.20 21.32
N THR A 132 27.13 -1.29 22.00
CA THR A 132 25.85 -0.76 21.55
C THR A 132 26.02 -0.04 20.21
N LEU A 133 25.15 -0.35 19.24
CA LEU A 133 25.07 0.32 17.95
C LEU A 133 23.72 1.01 17.81
N GLU A 134 23.73 2.27 17.40
CA GLU A 134 22.51 3.02 17.10
C GLU A 134 22.20 3.01 15.60
N PHE A 135 20.95 2.70 15.26
CA PHE A 135 20.42 2.75 13.90
C PHE A 135 19.33 3.78 13.80
N VAL A 136 19.33 4.53 12.72
CA VAL A 136 18.34 5.56 12.43
C VAL A 136 17.78 5.36 11.03
N PHE A 137 16.44 5.46 10.90
CA PHE A 137 15.73 5.35 9.62
C PHE A 137 14.73 6.48 9.48
N TRP A 138 14.61 7.04 8.29
CA TRP A 138 13.62 8.07 7.99
C TRP A 138 13.30 8.13 6.51
N PRO A 139 12.03 8.37 6.13
CA PRO A 139 11.67 8.68 4.75
C PRO A 139 12.05 10.11 4.37
N LYS A 140 12.32 10.30 3.09
CA LYS A 140 12.57 11.59 2.44
C LYS A 140 11.58 11.76 1.28
N ILE A 141 11.09 12.98 1.07
CA ILE A 141 10.30 13.33 -0.10
C ILE A 141 11.06 14.40 -0.87
N ASN A 142 11.29 14.14 -2.16
CA ASN A 142 12.07 15.03 -3.04
C ASN A 142 13.43 15.42 -2.43
N GLY A 143 14.13 14.45 -1.81
CA GLY A 143 15.41 14.63 -1.13
C GLY A 143 15.33 15.33 0.24
N SER A 144 14.15 15.80 0.67
CA SER A 144 13.97 16.48 1.96
C SER A 144 13.47 15.51 3.02
N ASN A 145 14.06 15.58 4.22
CA ASN A 145 13.66 14.72 5.34
C ASN A 145 12.20 14.97 5.75
N LEU A 146 11.43 13.90 5.91
CA LEU A 146 10.04 14.00 6.39
C LEU A 146 10.04 14.17 7.92
N ALA A 147 9.60 15.32 8.40
CA ALA A 147 9.56 15.62 9.82
C ALA A 147 8.66 14.65 10.60
N GLY A 148 9.09 14.22 11.78
CA GLY A 148 8.32 13.33 12.67
C GLY A 148 8.24 11.87 12.24
N SER A 149 8.97 11.47 11.19
CA SER A 149 8.92 10.10 10.64
C SER A 149 10.12 9.23 11.04
N THR A 150 11.11 9.79 11.70
CA THR A 150 12.34 9.10 12.09
C THR A 150 12.07 8.00 13.11
N ILE A 151 12.72 6.84 12.92
CA ILE A 151 12.88 5.81 13.96
C ILE A 151 14.34 5.78 14.36
N ARG A 152 14.57 5.67 15.67
CA ARG A 152 15.88 5.39 16.24
C ARG A 152 15.77 4.16 17.11
N THR A 153 16.74 3.25 17.02
CA THR A 153 16.81 2.03 17.82
C THR A 153 18.25 1.64 18.05
N ALA A 154 18.51 0.79 19.04
CA ALA A 154 19.84 0.33 19.36
C ALA A 154 19.87 -1.20 19.51
N LEU A 155 20.99 -1.82 19.11
CA LEU A 155 21.37 -3.19 19.43
C LEU A 155 22.51 -3.17 20.44
N HIS A 156 22.46 -4.10 21.40
CA HIS A 156 23.38 -4.07 22.57
C HIS A 156 24.36 -5.24 22.60
N GLY A 157 24.32 -6.13 21.60
CA GLY A 157 25.11 -7.37 21.62
C GLY A 157 25.69 -7.77 20.28
N ASN A 158 26.71 -8.62 20.33
CA ASN A 158 27.26 -9.25 19.15
C ASN A 158 26.30 -10.32 18.61
N SER A 159 26.13 -10.34 17.31
CA SER A 159 25.18 -11.21 16.60
C SER A 159 23.70 -10.98 16.97
N GLU A 160 23.39 -9.81 17.52
CA GLU A 160 22.03 -9.43 17.81
C GLU A 160 21.31 -8.97 16.52
N THR A 161 20.06 -9.39 16.39
CA THR A 161 19.18 -9.02 15.27
C THR A 161 17.84 -8.58 15.81
N THR A 162 17.28 -7.53 15.23
CA THR A 162 15.89 -7.14 15.50
C THR A 162 15.23 -6.56 14.25
N VAL A 163 13.91 -6.54 14.25
CA VAL A 163 13.11 -5.94 13.19
C VAL A 163 12.60 -4.59 13.66
N VAL A 164 12.79 -3.57 12.84
CA VAL A 164 12.30 -2.22 13.06
C VAL A 164 11.29 -1.90 11.97
N SER A 165 10.13 -1.38 12.33
CA SER A 165 9.11 -1.01 11.37
C SER A 165 8.47 0.34 11.66
N ARG A 166 8.07 1.04 10.61
CA ARG A 166 7.35 2.31 10.68
C ARG A 166 6.34 2.39 9.56
N ALA A 167 5.17 2.95 9.89
CA ALA A 167 4.20 3.38 8.91
C ALA A 167 3.95 4.87 9.06
N VAL A 168 3.85 5.58 7.93
CA VAL A 168 3.55 7.01 7.86
C VAL A 168 2.57 7.25 6.73
N ILE A 169 1.71 8.27 6.90
CA ILE A 169 0.86 8.77 5.81
C ILE A 169 1.52 10.03 5.27
N ILE A 170 1.73 10.07 3.98
CA ILE A 170 2.29 11.22 3.27
C ILE A 170 1.31 11.74 2.23
N HIS A 171 1.39 13.01 1.90
CA HIS A 171 0.78 13.58 0.70
C HIS A 171 1.88 13.75 -0.35
N ALA A 172 1.68 13.21 -1.53
CA ALA A 172 2.58 13.37 -2.67
C ALA A 172 1.84 13.92 -3.89
N ASN A 173 2.51 14.73 -4.69
CA ASN A 173 2.05 15.14 -6.01
C ASN A 173 2.54 14.14 -7.06
N ALA A 174 2.00 14.21 -8.29
CA ALA A 174 2.55 13.46 -9.39
C ALA A 174 4.02 13.87 -9.64
N ASN A 175 4.89 12.87 -9.84
CA ASN A 175 6.35 12.98 -9.99
C ASN A 175 7.13 13.39 -8.72
N ASP A 176 6.48 13.56 -7.57
CA ASP A 176 7.23 13.53 -6.31
C ASP A 176 7.84 12.15 -6.12
N TYR A 177 8.95 12.04 -5.40
CA TYR A 177 9.58 10.75 -5.12
C TYR A 177 9.88 10.56 -3.64
N LEU A 178 9.76 9.31 -3.21
CA LEU A 178 10.12 8.81 -1.89
C LEU A 178 11.50 8.17 -1.93
N GLU A 179 12.29 8.39 -0.90
CA GLU A 179 13.49 7.64 -0.55
C GLU A 179 13.39 7.22 0.93
N VAL A 180 13.98 6.09 1.28
CA VAL A 180 14.17 5.70 2.68
C VAL A 180 15.65 5.84 3.00
N ALA A 181 15.98 6.74 3.90
CA ALA A 181 17.33 6.99 4.35
C ALA A 181 17.61 6.23 5.65
N THR A 182 18.89 5.88 5.85
CA THR A 182 19.38 5.22 7.06
C THR A 182 20.77 5.71 7.43
N ALA A 183 21.11 5.61 8.70
CA ALA A 183 22.45 5.79 9.23
C ALA A 183 22.69 4.84 10.41
N CYS A 184 23.94 4.50 10.64
CA CYS A 184 24.41 3.77 11.81
C CYS A 184 25.66 4.46 12.36
N ASP A 185 25.82 4.49 13.68
CA ASP A 185 26.99 5.04 14.37
C ASP A 185 28.25 4.17 14.24
N SER A 186 28.16 3.03 13.55
CA SER A 186 29.26 2.08 13.38
C SER A 186 29.19 1.33 12.07
N THR A 187 30.34 0.96 11.51
CA THR A 187 30.45 0.06 10.35
C THR A 187 30.20 -1.42 10.71
N ASN A 188 30.05 -1.77 11.99
CA ASN A 188 29.68 -3.10 12.46
C ASN A 188 28.17 -3.34 12.43
N GLY A 189 27.38 -2.32 12.07
CA GLY A 189 25.96 -2.45 11.79
C GLY A 189 25.71 -2.91 10.36
N SER A 190 24.59 -3.60 10.13
CA SER A 190 24.12 -3.93 8.79
C SER A 190 22.61 -4.15 8.77
N LEU A 191 22.02 -4.12 7.58
CA LEU A 191 20.71 -4.73 7.37
C LEU A 191 20.96 -6.15 6.88
N LYS A 192 20.27 -7.12 7.47
CA LYS A 192 20.54 -8.55 7.28
C LYS A 192 19.42 -9.26 6.56
N ALA A 193 19.73 -9.88 5.42
CA ALA A 193 18.88 -10.85 4.78
C ALA A 193 19.16 -12.25 5.34
N PHE A 194 18.14 -13.07 5.47
CA PHE A 194 18.30 -14.46 5.88
C PHE A 194 17.90 -15.39 4.75
N ALA A 195 18.80 -16.31 4.41
CA ALA A 195 18.48 -17.37 3.46
C ALA A 195 17.46 -18.33 4.09
N ALA A 196 16.69 -19.00 3.24
CA ALA A 196 15.87 -20.13 3.68
C ALA A 196 16.78 -21.16 4.37
N ASN A 197 16.46 -21.53 5.61
CA ASN A 197 17.34 -22.37 6.43
C ASN A 197 16.98 -23.85 6.41
N GLY A 198 15.93 -24.23 5.65
CA GLY A 198 15.45 -25.59 5.52
C GLY A 198 14.66 -26.11 6.73
N ILE A 199 14.37 -25.25 7.71
CA ILE A 199 13.44 -25.57 8.79
C ILE A 199 12.02 -25.30 8.26
N SER A 200 11.24 -26.34 8.02
CA SER A 200 9.80 -26.25 7.68
C SER A 200 9.47 -25.40 6.44
N ASP A 201 10.19 -25.53 5.32
CA ASP A 201 9.95 -24.79 4.08
C ASP A 201 9.92 -23.25 4.27
N GLU A 202 10.64 -22.74 5.27
CA GLU A 202 10.73 -21.30 5.54
C GLU A 202 11.34 -20.57 4.33
N PRO A 203 10.66 -19.57 3.76
CA PRO A 203 11.21 -18.80 2.67
C PRO A 203 12.35 -17.87 3.15
N ALA A 204 13.21 -17.46 2.22
CA ALA A 204 14.22 -16.45 2.51
C ALA A 204 13.55 -15.14 2.97
N CYS A 205 14.16 -14.47 3.95
CA CYS A 205 13.67 -13.22 4.52
C CYS A 205 14.54 -12.05 4.02
N PRO A 206 13.95 -11.03 3.39
CA PRO A 206 14.69 -9.87 2.89
C PRO A 206 15.24 -9.02 4.04
N ALA A 207 16.33 -8.29 3.80
CA ALA A 207 16.90 -7.34 4.75
C ALA A 207 15.97 -6.16 5.02
N ALA A 208 15.19 -5.75 4.02
CA ALA A 208 14.18 -4.72 4.16
C ALA A 208 12.99 -4.96 3.22
N THR A 209 11.83 -4.51 3.67
CA THR A 209 10.60 -4.44 2.86
C THR A 209 10.02 -3.05 2.95
N LEU A 210 9.40 -2.58 1.87
CA LEU A 210 8.69 -1.32 1.79
C LEU A 210 7.41 -1.54 1.01
N THR A 211 6.28 -1.20 1.63
CA THR A 211 4.95 -1.27 1.00
C THR A 211 4.36 0.13 0.92
N ILE A 212 3.85 0.48 -0.23
CA ILE A 212 3.20 1.77 -0.48
C ILE A 212 1.78 1.50 -0.98
N ILE A 213 0.80 2.15 -0.38
CA ILE A 213 -0.62 2.04 -0.78
C ILE A 213 -1.18 3.45 -0.89
N ARG A 214 -1.76 3.78 -2.04
CA ARG A 214 -2.45 5.05 -2.25
C ARG A 214 -3.86 5.00 -1.67
N PHE A 215 -4.22 6.04 -0.93
CA PHE A 215 -5.61 6.30 -0.58
C PHE A 215 -6.20 7.25 -1.63
N HIS A 216 -7.28 6.84 -2.23
CA HIS A 216 -8.03 7.73 -3.10
C HIS A 216 -8.80 8.74 -2.24
N ARG A 217 -8.74 10.01 -2.64
CA ARG A 217 -9.57 11.06 -2.06
C ARG A 217 -10.60 11.50 -3.09
#